data_46504ccbea597ef7ddda1204395a5caa
#
_entry.id   46504ccbea597ef7ddda1204395a5caa
#
_cell.length_a   1.000
_cell.length_b   1.000
_cell.length_c   1.000
_cell.angle_alpha   90.00
_cell.angle_beta   90.00
_cell.angle_gamma   90.00
#
_symmetry.space_group_name_H-M   'P 1'
#
loop_
_entity.id
_entity.type
_entity.pdbx_description
1 polymer ?
#
loop_
_entity_poly.entity_id
_entity_poly.type
_entity_poly.pdbx_seq_one_letter_code
_entity_poly.pdbx_strand_id
1 'polypeptide(L)'
;VPDPGCAFDADTQEEFQKLSDWEKKRPVPDKEECERLLAWFHTPEATVRHSRVVAELAVELADRVLKHRAETCVEMTYKSPPIDKYKIYAAALLHDIAKAYPEHPETGAGWLRFLGHTGIADIVADHMDLPEEKLGYLNESLIVYLADKQVQGERRVTIEERFAAKWEKFKDNPEALAGVERRYQLAKRAEALL
;
A
#
# COMPACT_ATOMS: atom_id res chain seq x y z
N VAL A 1 -6.07 -22.34 5.55
CA VAL A 1 -5.89 -21.17 6.42
C VAL A 1 -7.05 -21.16 7.38
N PRO A 2 -6.83 -21.09 8.71
CA PRO A 2 -7.94 -20.89 9.63
C PRO A 2 -8.48 -19.47 9.44
N ASP A 3 -9.47 -19.35 8.57
CA ASP A 3 -10.25 -18.14 8.40
C ASP A 3 -11.44 -18.23 9.37
N PRO A 4 -11.59 -17.32 10.34
CA PRO A 4 -12.75 -17.32 11.23
C PRO A 4 -14.08 -17.31 10.49
N GLY A 5 -14.16 -16.71 9.29
CA GLY A 5 -15.35 -16.73 8.45
C GLY A 5 -15.73 -18.13 7.96
N CYS A 6 -14.76 -19.04 7.78
CA CYS A 6 -15.02 -20.43 7.40
C CYS A 6 -15.65 -21.26 8.54
N ALA A 7 -15.68 -20.74 9.77
CA ALA A 7 -16.31 -21.38 10.92
C ALA A 7 -17.78 -20.97 11.09
N PHE A 8 -18.28 -20.03 10.30
CA PHE A 8 -19.68 -19.61 10.32
C PHE A 8 -20.47 -20.44 9.31
N ASP A 9 -21.43 -21.20 9.80
CA ASP A 9 -22.52 -21.75 9.00
C ASP A 9 -23.62 -20.69 8.95
N ALA A 10 -24.13 -20.37 7.78
CA ALA A 10 -25.09 -19.28 7.58
C ALA A 10 -26.50 -19.81 7.21
N ASP A 11 -26.91 -20.88 7.84
CA ASP A 11 -28.22 -21.52 7.60
C ASP A 11 -29.38 -20.73 8.22
N THR A 12 -29.13 -19.83 9.14
CA THR A 12 -30.15 -19.00 9.79
C THR A 12 -29.92 -17.51 9.52
N GLN A 13 -30.97 -16.71 9.61
CA GLN A 13 -30.91 -15.25 9.45
C GLN A 13 -29.96 -14.60 10.49
N GLU A 14 -29.91 -15.17 11.71
CA GLU A 14 -29.04 -14.70 12.77
C GLU A 14 -27.56 -14.96 12.44
N GLU A 15 -27.24 -16.14 11.92
CA GLU A 15 -25.88 -16.51 11.50
C GLU A 15 -25.45 -15.68 10.29
N PHE A 16 -26.33 -15.48 9.32
CA PHE A 16 -26.09 -14.58 8.19
C PHE A 16 -25.78 -13.15 8.67
N GLN A 17 -26.53 -12.65 9.67
CA GLN A 17 -26.26 -11.31 10.20
C GLN A 17 -24.91 -11.25 10.92
N LYS A 18 -24.54 -12.28 11.69
CA LYS A 18 -23.23 -12.37 12.33
C LYS A 18 -22.10 -12.39 11.31
N LEU A 19 -22.25 -13.17 10.22
CA LEU A 19 -21.28 -13.21 9.13
C LEU A 19 -21.15 -11.84 8.43
N SER A 20 -22.27 -11.20 8.12
CA SER A 20 -22.29 -9.86 7.52
C SER A 20 -21.63 -8.80 8.41
N ASP A 21 -21.87 -8.84 9.73
CA ASP A 21 -21.26 -7.92 10.68
C ASP A 21 -19.76 -8.19 10.87
N TRP A 22 -19.34 -9.45 10.78
CA TRP A 22 -17.93 -9.83 10.79
C TRP A 22 -17.24 -9.35 9.50
N GLU A 23 -17.85 -9.56 8.33
CA GLU A 23 -17.34 -9.10 7.04
C GLU A 23 -17.13 -7.57 7.01
N LYS A 24 -18.07 -6.80 7.58
CA LYS A 24 -17.94 -5.33 7.71
C LYS A 24 -16.77 -4.91 8.61
N LYS A 25 -16.35 -5.75 9.55
CA LYS A 25 -15.23 -5.49 10.47
C LYS A 25 -13.87 -5.91 9.90
N ARG A 26 -13.83 -6.58 8.73
CA ARG A 26 -12.66 -7.21 8.13
C ARG A 26 -11.97 -6.44 6.98
N PRO A 27 -12.06 -5.13 6.85
CA PRO A 27 -11.48 -4.44 5.69
C PRO A 27 -9.95 -4.42 5.70
N VAL A 28 -9.30 -4.75 6.83
CA VAL A 28 -7.84 -4.68 6.98
C VAL A 28 -7.33 -5.98 7.61
N PRO A 29 -6.45 -6.75 6.90
CA PRO A 29 -5.83 -7.95 7.48
C PRO A 29 -4.81 -7.56 8.55
N ASP A 30 -4.68 -8.38 9.58
CA ASP A 30 -3.62 -8.24 10.55
C ASP A 30 -2.25 -8.71 9.98
N LYS A 31 -1.19 -8.55 10.78
CA LYS A 31 0.17 -8.92 10.35
C LYS A 31 0.29 -10.40 9.99
N GLU A 32 -0.29 -11.28 10.79
CA GLU A 32 -0.21 -12.72 10.57
C GLU A 32 -1.00 -13.11 9.33
N GLU A 33 -2.15 -12.50 9.11
CA GLU A 33 -2.97 -12.69 7.91
C GLU A 33 -2.23 -12.20 6.66
N CYS A 34 -1.59 -11.04 6.71
CA CYS A 34 -0.75 -10.56 5.61
C CYS A 34 0.36 -11.57 5.25
N GLU A 35 1.08 -12.10 6.24
CA GLU A 35 2.14 -13.09 6.01
C GLU A 35 1.57 -14.40 5.42
N ARG A 36 0.39 -14.84 5.88
CA ARG A 36 -0.31 -15.99 5.29
C ARG A 36 -0.73 -15.75 3.85
N LEU A 37 -1.22 -14.55 3.52
CA LEU A 37 -1.59 -14.17 2.16
C LEU A 37 -0.37 -14.16 1.23
N LEU A 38 0.76 -13.59 1.64
CA LEU A 38 2.00 -13.62 0.88
C LEU A 38 2.46 -15.06 0.58
N ALA A 39 2.38 -15.94 1.59
CA ALA A 39 2.70 -17.37 1.42
C ALA A 39 1.69 -18.08 0.51
N TRP A 40 0.40 -17.82 0.67
CA TRP A 40 -0.68 -18.42 -0.13
C TRP A 40 -0.56 -18.10 -1.62
N PHE A 41 -0.28 -16.84 -1.94
CA PHE A 41 -0.09 -16.40 -3.31
C PHE A 41 1.33 -16.66 -3.87
N HIS A 42 2.16 -17.39 -3.14
CA HIS A 42 3.53 -17.73 -3.52
C HIS A 42 4.34 -16.49 -3.91
N THR A 43 4.16 -15.39 -3.19
CA THR A 43 4.93 -14.16 -3.43
C THR A 43 6.43 -14.45 -3.29
N PRO A 44 7.27 -14.06 -4.29
CA PRO A 44 8.69 -14.34 -4.24
C PRO A 44 9.37 -13.81 -2.97
N GLU A 45 10.24 -14.60 -2.37
CA GLU A 45 10.87 -14.28 -1.08
C GLU A 45 11.59 -12.91 -1.08
N ALA A 46 12.25 -12.56 -2.20
CA ALA A 46 12.88 -11.24 -2.35
C ALA A 46 11.86 -10.10 -2.31
N THR A 47 10.66 -10.32 -2.86
CA THR A 47 9.54 -9.37 -2.81
C THR A 47 9.01 -9.25 -1.39
N VAL A 48 8.85 -10.36 -0.68
CA VAL A 48 8.41 -10.38 0.72
C VAL A 48 9.36 -9.56 1.60
N ARG A 49 10.69 -9.77 1.45
CA ARG A 49 11.70 -8.99 2.20
C ARG A 49 11.65 -7.50 1.87
N HIS A 50 11.52 -7.16 0.58
CA HIS A 50 11.30 -5.78 0.15
C HIS A 50 10.06 -5.16 0.82
N SER A 51 8.92 -5.85 0.73
CA SER A 51 7.65 -5.36 1.27
C SER A 51 7.67 -5.16 2.80
N ARG A 52 8.42 -5.97 3.53
CA ARG A 52 8.61 -5.76 4.98
C ARG A 52 9.33 -4.43 5.27
N VAL A 53 10.40 -4.13 4.53
CA VAL A 53 11.12 -2.84 4.68
C VAL A 53 10.25 -1.66 4.28
N VAL A 54 9.45 -1.81 3.20
CA VAL A 54 8.46 -0.80 2.79
C VAL A 54 7.42 -0.57 3.88
N ALA A 55 6.88 -1.64 4.48
CA ALA A 55 5.87 -1.54 5.54
C ALA A 55 6.41 -0.83 6.80
N GLU A 56 7.63 -1.15 7.23
CA GLU A 56 8.29 -0.47 8.33
C GLU A 56 8.47 1.03 8.05
N LEU A 57 9.00 1.37 6.88
CA LEU A 57 9.19 2.77 6.48
C LEU A 57 7.84 3.51 6.38
N ALA A 58 6.83 2.88 5.80
CA ALA A 58 5.50 3.49 5.66
C ALA A 58 4.88 3.85 7.02
N VAL A 59 5.02 2.98 8.04
CA VAL A 59 4.57 3.27 9.40
C VAL A 59 5.38 4.41 10.03
N GLU A 60 6.70 4.44 9.84
CA GLU A 60 7.54 5.56 10.32
C GLU A 60 7.15 6.90 9.68
N LEU A 61 6.83 6.91 8.38
CA LEU A 61 6.31 8.09 7.68
C LEU A 61 4.97 8.53 8.26
N ALA A 62 4.05 7.58 8.49
CA ALA A 62 2.76 7.85 9.10
C ALA A 62 2.91 8.44 10.52
N ASP A 63 3.81 7.90 11.33
CA ASP A 63 4.08 8.41 12.68
C ASP A 63 4.62 9.85 12.66
N ARG A 64 5.49 10.20 11.71
CA ARG A 64 5.95 11.58 11.52
C ARG A 64 4.81 12.53 11.17
N VAL A 65 3.93 12.12 10.25
CA VAL A 65 2.73 12.89 9.87
C VAL A 65 1.81 13.12 11.06
N LEU A 66 1.50 12.06 11.80
CA LEU A 66 0.61 12.15 12.96
C LEU A 66 1.19 13.03 14.07
N LYS A 67 2.50 12.93 14.33
CA LYS A 67 3.21 13.77 15.28
C LYS A 67 3.15 15.24 14.85
N HIS A 68 3.45 15.55 13.59
CA HIS A 68 3.40 16.91 13.07
C HIS A 68 1.97 17.51 13.18
N ARG A 69 0.94 16.74 12.84
CA ARG A 69 -0.47 17.16 12.99
C ARG A 69 -0.83 17.46 14.44
N ALA A 70 -0.36 16.64 15.38
CA ALA A 70 -0.60 16.87 16.82
C ALA A 70 0.10 18.13 17.33
N GLU A 71 1.34 18.41 16.88
CA GLU A 71 2.11 19.58 17.29
C GLU A 71 1.56 20.90 16.70
N THR A 72 1.00 20.85 15.49
CA THR A 72 0.52 22.05 14.77
C THR A 72 -0.95 22.33 14.98
N CYS A 73 -1.66 21.51 15.78
CA CYS A 73 -3.10 21.62 16.01
C CYS A 73 -3.93 21.73 14.72
N VAL A 74 -3.46 21.12 13.62
CA VAL A 74 -4.18 21.09 12.34
C VAL A 74 -5.43 20.25 12.53
N GLU A 75 -6.59 20.89 12.53
CA GLU A 75 -7.88 20.20 12.57
C GLU A 75 -8.03 19.24 11.39
N MET A 76 -8.56 18.04 11.66
CA MET A 76 -8.93 17.10 10.61
C MET A 76 -10.04 17.74 9.77
N THR A 77 -9.71 18.07 8.54
CA THR A 77 -10.64 18.58 7.55
C THR A 77 -10.94 17.53 6.50
N TYR A 78 -11.93 17.75 5.65
CA TYR A 78 -12.17 16.90 4.46
C TYR A 78 -10.95 16.76 3.55
N LYS A 79 -9.99 17.69 3.62
CA LYS A 79 -8.73 17.67 2.88
C LYS A 79 -7.59 16.94 3.60
N SER A 80 -7.83 16.43 4.81
CA SER A 80 -6.84 15.72 5.62
C SER A 80 -7.54 14.60 6.39
N PRO A 81 -7.91 13.50 5.74
CA PRO A 81 -8.58 12.37 6.40
C PRO A 81 -7.69 11.78 7.50
N PRO A 82 -8.29 11.08 8.47
CA PRO A 82 -7.52 10.35 9.46
C PRO A 82 -6.58 9.36 8.78
N ILE A 83 -5.37 9.22 9.32
CA ILE A 83 -4.37 8.27 8.87
C ILE A 83 -4.48 7.01 9.73
N ASP A 84 -4.75 5.87 9.09
CA ASP A 84 -4.82 4.57 9.73
C ASP A 84 -3.53 3.77 9.51
N LYS A 85 -2.71 3.64 10.55
CA LYS A 85 -1.43 2.94 10.49
C LYS A 85 -1.58 1.44 10.21
N TYR A 86 -2.69 0.83 10.62
CA TYR A 86 -2.93 -0.59 10.34
C TYR A 86 -3.19 -0.82 8.84
N LYS A 87 -3.97 0.06 8.21
CA LYS A 87 -4.16 0.06 6.76
C LYS A 87 -2.85 0.28 6.02
N ILE A 88 -2.06 1.26 6.45
CA ILE A 88 -0.76 1.57 5.85
C ILE A 88 0.16 0.37 5.93
N TYR A 89 0.29 -0.25 7.11
CA TYR A 89 1.13 -1.42 7.30
C TYR A 89 0.71 -2.58 6.40
N ALA A 90 -0.58 -2.94 6.43
CA ALA A 90 -1.12 -4.06 5.66
C ALA A 90 -0.99 -3.81 4.14
N ALA A 91 -1.35 -2.61 3.67
CA ALA A 91 -1.23 -2.25 2.27
C ALA A 91 0.23 -2.22 1.80
N ALA A 92 1.15 -1.68 2.60
CA ALA A 92 2.58 -1.65 2.29
C ALA A 92 3.19 -3.06 2.28
N LEU A 93 2.77 -3.96 3.18
CA LEU A 93 3.25 -5.34 3.20
C LEU A 93 2.72 -6.14 1.99
N LEU A 94 1.52 -5.83 1.51
CA LEU A 94 0.84 -6.56 0.42
C LEU A 94 0.91 -5.84 -0.94
N HIS A 95 1.56 -4.67 -1.05
CA HIS A 95 1.54 -3.87 -2.29
C HIS A 95 2.00 -4.64 -3.53
N ASP A 96 2.97 -5.50 -3.36
CA ASP A 96 3.58 -6.32 -4.41
C ASP A 96 3.15 -7.80 -4.35
N ILE A 97 2.02 -8.15 -3.71
CA ILE A 97 1.55 -9.54 -3.56
C ILE A 97 1.42 -10.27 -4.90
N ALA A 98 1.08 -9.56 -5.96
CA ALA A 98 0.92 -10.09 -7.32
C ALA A 98 2.14 -9.80 -8.23
N LYS A 99 3.34 -9.53 -7.66
CA LYS A 99 4.54 -9.08 -8.41
C LYS A 99 4.94 -9.94 -9.60
N ALA A 100 4.65 -11.23 -9.56
CA ALA A 100 4.94 -12.16 -10.62
C ALA A 100 3.93 -12.11 -11.79
N TYR A 101 2.87 -11.32 -11.68
CA TYR A 101 1.77 -11.24 -12.65
C TYR A 101 1.78 -9.91 -13.41
N PRO A 102 1.26 -9.90 -14.67
CA PRO A 102 1.02 -8.65 -15.39
C PRO A 102 0.09 -7.72 -14.60
N GLU A 103 0.26 -6.40 -14.77
CA GLU A 103 -0.56 -5.39 -14.11
C GLU A 103 -0.72 -5.66 -12.60
N HIS A 104 0.40 -6.04 -11.95
CA HIS A 104 0.41 -6.53 -10.57
C HIS A 104 -0.28 -5.61 -9.55
N PRO A 105 -0.34 -4.28 -9.68
CA PRO A 105 -1.10 -3.45 -8.74
C PRO A 105 -2.58 -3.78 -8.77
N GLU A 106 -3.18 -3.78 -9.95
CA GLU A 106 -4.61 -4.09 -10.13
C GLU A 106 -4.93 -5.55 -9.85
N THR A 107 -4.05 -6.46 -10.26
CA THR A 107 -4.18 -7.89 -9.96
C THR A 107 -4.19 -8.14 -8.46
N GLY A 108 -3.23 -7.58 -7.72
CA GLY A 108 -3.15 -7.70 -6.27
C GLY A 108 -4.36 -7.06 -5.57
N ALA A 109 -4.74 -5.87 -5.99
CA ALA A 109 -5.95 -5.19 -5.49
C ALA A 109 -7.23 -6.02 -5.74
N GLY A 110 -7.33 -6.64 -6.91
CA GLY A 110 -8.44 -7.55 -7.25
C GLY A 110 -8.52 -8.74 -6.32
N TRP A 111 -7.38 -9.39 -6.01
CA TRP A 111 -7.33 -10.48 -5.03
C TRP A 111 -7.76 -10.04 -3.64
N LEU A 112 -7.28 -8.88 -3.19
CA LEU A 112 -7.64 -8.33 -1.88
C LEU A 112 -9.13 -7.98 -1.79
N ARG A 113 -9.73 -7.42 -2.85
CA ARG A 113 -11.18 -7.18 -2.91
C ARG A 113 -11.98 -8.48 -2.85
N PHE A 114 -11.54 -9.50 -3.60
CA PHE A 114 -12.18 -10.82 -3.59
C PHE A 114 -12.15 -11.48 -2.21
N LEU A 115 -11.08 -11.26 -1.44
CA LEU A 115 -10.92 -11.78 -0.07
C LEU A 115 -11.59 -10.91 0.99
N GLY A 116 -12.28 -9.82 0.61
CA GLY A 116 -12.97 -8.92 1.54
C GLY A 116 -12.08 -7.81 2.13
N HIS A 117 -10.79 -7.72 1.75
CA HIS A 117 -9.87 -6.69 2.24
C HIS A 117 -9.98 -5.37 1.44
N THR A 118 -11.20 -4.89 1.27
CA THR A 118 -11.50 -3.70 0.45
C THR A 118 -10.85 -2.43 0.99
N GLY A 119 -10.62 -2.35 2.32
CA GLY A 119 -10.04 -1.17 2.96
C GLY A 119 -8.59 -0.86 2.57
N ILE A 120 -7.87 -1.84 2.00
CA ILE A 120 -6.48 -1.67 1.56
C ILE A 120 -6.29 -1.87 0.05
N ALA A 121 -7.29 -2.43 -0.64
CA ALA A 121 -7.17 -2.77 -2.07
C ALA A 121 -6.86 -1.55 -2.95
N ASP A 122 -7.50 -0.40 -2.68
CA ASP A 122 -7.27 0.82 -3.44
C ASP A 122 -5.87 1.42 -3.17
N ILE A 123 -5.35 1.26 -1.95
CA ILE A 123 -3.99 1.66 -1.60
C ILE A 123 -2.98 0.80 -2.38
N VAL A 124 -3.23 -0.50 -2.48
CA VAL A 124 -2.40 -1.43 -3.25
C VAL A 124 -2.46 -1.12 -4.75
N ALA A 125 -3.62 -0.79 -5.30
CA ALA A 125 -3.74 -0.37 -6.71
C ALA A 125 -2.90 0.87 -7.02
N ASP A 126 -2.84 1.85 -6.12
CA ASP A 126 -2.19 3.14 -6.32
C ASP A 126 -0.65 3.10 -6.22
N HIS A 127 -0.04 2.02 -5.71
CA HIS A 127 1.38 2.05 -5.30
C HIS A 127 2.39 2.28 -6.44
N MET A 128 2.00 2.04 -7.70
CA MET A 128 2.87 2.29 -8.86
C MET A 128 2.65 3.67 -9.49
N ASP A 129 1.40 4.07 -9.63
CA ASP A 129 1.00 5.32 -10.27
C ASP A 129 -0.14 5.95 -9.43
N LEU A 130 0.24 6.85 -8.51
CA LEU A 130 -0.69 7.52 -7.62
C LEU A 130 -1.61 8.49 -8.40
N PRO A 131 -2.94 8.41 -8.27
CA PRO A 131 -3.88 9.33 -8.92
C PRO A 131 -3.65 10.80 -8.51
N GLU A 132 -3.82 11.72 -9.45
CA GLU A 132 -3.59 13.17 -9.22
C GLU A 132 -4.46 13.73 -8.10
N GLU A 133 -5.70 13.27 -7.94
CA GLU A 133 -6.60 13.67 -6.86
C GLU A 133 -6.07 13.29 -5.46
N LYS A 134 -5.22 12.26 -5.36
CA LYS A 134 -4.59 11.83 -4.10
C LYS A 134 -3.29 12.57 -3.77
N LEU A 135 -2.78 13.38 -4.70
CA LEU A 135 -1.61 14.25 -4.48
C LEU A 135 -1.94 15.60 -3.81
N GLY A 136 -3.20 15.91 -3.61
CA GLY A 136 -3.63 17.19 -3.02
C GLY A 136 -3.56 17.23 -1.50
N TYR A 137 -3.34 16.10 -0.83
CA TYR A 137 -3.36 15.97 0.64
C TYR A 137 -2.69 14.69 1.11
N LEU A 138 -2.27 14.68 2.39
CA LEU A 138 -1.70 13.48 3.02
C LEU A 138 -2.77 12.41 3.25
N ASN A 139 -2.56 11.23 2.67
CA ASN A 139 -3.42 10.06 2.76
C ASN A 139 -2.60 8.76 2.75
N GLU A 140 -3.25 7.62 3.02
CA GLU A 140 -2.58 6.32 3.12
C GLU A 140 -1.93 5.88 1.81
N SER A 141 -2.59 6.09 0.64
CA SER A 141 -2.03 5.74 -0.67
C SER A 141 -0.73 6.50 -0.94
N LEU A 142 -0.68 7.80 -0.63
CA LEU A 142 0.51 8.64 -0.79
C LEU A 142 1.68 8.15 0.09
N ILE A 143 1.40 7.78 1.34
CA ILE A 143 2.41 7.29 2.27
C ILE A 143 3.00 5.96 1.80
N VAL A 144 2.16 5.00 1.39
CA VAL A 144 2.61 3.70 0.87
C VAL A 144 3.37 3.88 -0.45
N TYR A 145 2.84 4.70 -1.38
CA TYR A 145 3.52 5.04 -2.62
C TYR A 145 4.93 5.57 -2.36
N LEU A 146 5.07 6.56 -1.47
CA LEU A 146 6.36 7.18 -1.17
C LEU A 146 7.33 6.20 -0.49
N ALA A 147 6.84 5.39 0.45
CA ALA A 147 7.67 4.38 1.11
C ALA A 147 8.26 3.39 0.10
N ASP A 148 7.47 2.90 -0.88
CA ASP A 148 8.00 2.04 -1.95
C ASP A 148 9.08 2.76 -2.77
N LYS A 149 8.90 4.07 -3.08
CA LYS A 149 9.90 4.82 -3.86
C LYS A 149 11.18 5.13 -3.06
N GLN A 150 11.16 4.98 -1.75
CA GLN A 150 12.33 5.14 -0.87
C GLN A 150 12.96 3.80 -0.43
N VAL A 151 12.59 2.67 -1.08
CA VAL A 151 13.19 1.36 -0.83
C VAL A 151 13.62 0.71 -2.15
N GLN A 152 14.85 0.22 -2.23
CA GLN A 152 15.39 -0.54 -3.36
C GLN A 152 15.92 -1.90 -2.88
N GLY A 153 15.26 -2.98 -3.30
CA GLY A 153 15.49 -4.28 -2.67
C GLY A 153 15.10 -4.23 -1.19
N GLU A 154 16.05 -4.46 -0.31
CA GLU A 154 15.87 -4.37 1.15
C GLU A 154 16.53 -3.12 1.75
N ARG A 155 17.02 -2.19 0.92
CA ARG A 155 17.76 -1.01 1.36
C ARG A 155 16.92 0.25 1.21
N ARG A 156 16.87 1.08 2.25
CA ARG A 156 16.32 2.43 2.20
C ARG A 156 17.24 3.33 1.38
N VAL A 157 16.66 4.09 0.46
CA VAL A 157 17.35 4.97 -0.49
C VAL A 157 16.61 6.30 -0.62
N THR A 158 17.27 7.31 -1.15
CA THR A 158 16.58 8.54 -1.57
C THR A 158 15.81 8.31 -2.86
N ILE A 159 14.85 9.21 -3.17
CA ILE A 159 14.14 9.17 -4.44
C ILE A 159 15.12 9.32 -5.61
N GLU A 160 16.13 10.19 -5.48
CA GLU A 160 17.18 10.40 -6.47
C GLU A 160 17.97 9.11 -6.74
N GLU A 161 18.42 8.42 -5.70
CA GLU A 161 19.12 7.14 -5.82
C GLU A 161 18.25 6.08 -6.49
N ARG A 162 16.96 5.98 -6.11
CA ARG A 162 16.00 5.04 -6.67
C ARG A 162 15.80 5.23 -8.18
N PHE A 163 15.79 6.48 -8.65
CA PHE A 163 15.54 6.79 -10.04
C PHE A 163 16.82 6.87 -10.89
N ALA A 164 17.99 7.12 -10.30
CA ALA A 164 19.28 7.20 -11.01
C ALA A 164 19.53 5.95 -11.90
N ALA A 165 19.35 4.75 -11.34
CA ALA A 165 19.52 3.50 -12.08
C ALA A 165 18.49 3.32 -13.21
N LYS A 166 17.29 3.89 -13.07
CA LYS A 166 16.24 3.82 -14.11
C LYS A 166 16.55 4.78 -15.26
N TRP A 167 17.04 5.98 -14.99
CA TRP A 167 17.47 6.93 -16.03
C TRP A 167 18.59 6.32 -16.88
N GLU A 168 19.60 5.73 -16.25
CA GLU A 168 20.67 5.07 -17.00
C GLU A 168 20.17 3.85 -17.81
N LYS A 169 19.30 3.02 -17.22
CA LYS A 169 18.73 1.84 -17.89
C LYS A 169 17.93 2.20 -19.15
N PHE A 170 17.20 3.31 -19.12
CA PHE A 170 16.25 3.69 -20.17
C PHE A 170 16.74 4.87 -21.04
N LYS A 171 18.01 5.30 -20.90
CA LYS A 171 18.57 6.47 -21.59
C LYS A 171 18.38 6.47 -23.11
N ASP A 172 18.39 5.30 -23.71
CA ASP A 172 18.24 5.11 -25.16
C ASP A 172 16.79 4.85 -25.60
N ASN A 173 15.81 4.92 -24.68
CA ASN A 173 14.40 4.76 -24.97
C ASN A 173 13.61 5.99 -24.47
N PRO A 174 13.33 6.97 -25.36
CA PRO A 174 12.68 8.23 -24.98
C PRO A 174 11.30 8.07 -24.34
N GLU A 175 10.49 7.10 -24.77
CA GLU A 175 9.16 6.85 -24.22
C GLU A 175 9.25 6.32 -22.79
N ALA A 176 10.10 5.31 -22.56
CA ALA A 176 10.34 4.77 -21.23
C ALA A 176 10.95 5.85 -20.29
N LEU A 177 11.87 6.67 -20.83
CA LEU A 177 12.51 7.76 -20.07
C LEU A 177 11.48 8.81 -19.63
N ALA A 178 10.55 9.19 -20.51
CA ALA A 178 9.46 10.11 -20.14
C ALA A 178 8.56 9.53 -19.02
N GLY A 179 8.31 8.21 -19.05
CA GLY A 179 7.60 7.54 -17.99
C GLY A 179 8.36 7.52 -16.65
N VAL A 180 9.67 7.36 -16.69
CA VAL A 180 10.55 7.44 -15.50
C VAL A 180 10.52 8.85 -14.92
N GLU A 181 10.67 9.89 -15.77
CA GLU A 181 10.65 11.29 -15.36
C GLU A 181 9.31 11.67 -14.71
N ARG A 182 8.19 11.30 -15.33
CA ARG A 182 6.87 11.55 -14.76
C ARG A 182 6.75 10.97 -13.35
N ARG A 183 7.17 9.71 -13.14
CA ARG A 183 7.12 9.05 -11.83
C ARG A 183 8.09 9.66 -10.82
N TYR A 184 9.24 10.15 -11.27
CA TYR A 184 10.16 10.89 -10.42
C TYR A 184 9.53 12.19 -9.91
N GLN A 185 8.96 13.00 -10.80
CA GLN A 185 8.28 14.24 -10.43
C GLN A 185 7.10 13.99 -9.48
N LEU A 186 6.34 12.91 -9.72
CA LEU A 186 5.27 12.49 -8.84
C LEU A 186 5.80 12.15 -7.43
N ALA A 187 6.89 11.40 -7.35
CA ALA A 187 7.51 11.03 -6.08
C ALA A 187 8.04 12.27 -5.32
N LYS A 188 8.64 13.23 -6.02
CA LYS A 188 9.11 14.49 -5.42
C LYS A 188 7.96 15.36 -4.91
N ARG A 189 6.85 15.42 -5.64
CA ARG A 189 5.62 16.11 -5.18
C ARG A 189 5.04 15.44 -3.93
N ALA A 190 5.00 14.10 -3.90
CA ALA A 190 4.56 13.35 -2.74
C ALA A 190 5.46 13.58 -1.52
N GLU A 191 6.79 13.58 -1.71
CA GLU A 191 7.77 13.85 -0.65
C GLU A 191 7.60 15.25 -0.04
N ALA A 192 7.30 16.26 -0.86
CA ALA A 192 7.11 17.63 -0.42
C ALA A 192 5.86 17.85 0.47
N LEU A 193 4.96 16.88 0.54
CA LEU A 193 3.76 16.91 1.39
C LEU A 193 4.00 16.34 2.80
N LEU A 194 5.13 15.66 3.02
CA LEU A 194 5.52 15.03 4.30
C LEU A 194 6.40 15.94 5.14
#